data_702bbb67fcca90875e893adcdf7f1648
#
_entry.id   702bbb67fcca90875e893adcdf7f1648
#
_cell.length_a   1.000
_cell.length_b   1.000
_cell.length_c   1.000
_cell.angle_alpha   90.00
_cell.angle_beta   90.00
_cell.angle_gamma   90.00
#
_symmetry.space_group_name_H-M   'P 1'
#
loop_
_entity.id
_entity.type
_entity.pdbx_description
1 polymer ?
#
loop_
_entity_poly.entity_id
_entity_poly.type
_entity_poly.pdbx_seq_one_letter_code
_entity_poly.pdbx_strand_id
1 'polypeptide(L)'
;MKILILHGPNLNLLGTREPEVYGSMTLDDINEKMIALGKELGVEVTCQQSNHEGALIDALHDARMWASGVVFNPGGYTHTSVALRDAITAIVIPVIEVHLSNVYAREEFRHVSFVSAVCKGKVTGFGWRSYELGLRGLVDIIKS
;
A
#
# COMPACT_ATOMS: atom_id res chain seq x y z
N MET A 1 14.03 -10.64 6.79
CA MET A 1 12.84 -10.42 5.92
C MET A 1 12.72 -8.95 5.62
N LYS A 2 12.54 -8.60 4.35
CA LYS A 2 12.40 -7.22 3.91
C LYS A 2 11.04 -7.01 3.30
N ILE A 3 10.39 -5.89 3.64
CA ILE A 3 9.05 -5.53 3.16
C ILE A 3 9.12 -4.17 2.48
N LEU A 4 8.50 -4.06 1.32
CA LEU A 4 8.29 -2.78 0.65
C LEU A 4 6.93 -2.22 1.05
N ILE A 5 6.91 -0.95 1.45
CA ILE A 5 5.67 -0.18 1.56
C ILE A 5 5.67 0.80 0.39
N LEU A 6 4.70 0.66 -0.49
CA LEU A 6 4.61 1.40 -1.73
C LEU A 6 3.38 2.30 -1.73
N HIS A 7 3.60 3.59 -1.96
CA HIS A 7 2.57 4.61 -1.96
C HIS A 7 2.36 5.15 -3.37
N GLY A 8 1.11 5.22 -3.77
CA GLY A 8 0.67 5.72 -5.07
C GLY A 8 0.51 7.24 -5.14
N PRO A 9 -0.23 7.71 -6.16
CA PRO A 9 -0.31 9.13 -6.49
C PRO A 9 -0.99 9.95 -5.40
N ASN A 10 -0.53 11.17 -5.27
CA ASN A 10 -1.03 12.20 -4.35
C ASN A 10 -0.77 11.94 -2.87
N LEU A 11 -0.22 10.77 -2.51
CA LEU A 11 0.06 10.44 -1.12
C LEU A 11 1.22 11.27 -0.55
N ASN A 12 2.07 11.82 -1.41
CA ASN A 12 3.09 12.78 -1.01
C ASN A 12 2.50 14.08 -0.44
N LEU A 13 1.22 14.35 -0.69
CA LEU A 13 0.52 15.54 -0.21
C LEU A 13 -0.29 15.31 1.08
N LEU A 14 -0.15 14.13 1.69
CA LEU A 14 -0.85 13.84 2.94
C LEU A 14 -0.50 14.88 4.02
N GLY A 15 -1.50 15.21 4.84
CA GLY A 15 -1.39 16.25 5.86
C GLY A 15 -1.83 17.64 5.38
N THR A 16 -1.85 17.84 4.05
CA THR A 16 -2.25 19.11 3.44
C THR A 16 -3.45 18.98 2.51
N ARG A 17 -3.81 17.75 2.12
CA ARG A 17 -4.86 17.43 1.16
C ARG A 17 -6.02 16.73 1.86
N GLU A 18 -7.22 17.30 1.77
CA GLU A 18 -8.46 16.69 2.26
C GLU A 18 -8.31 16.03 3.64
N PRO A 19 -7.91 16.79 4.69
CA PRO A 19 -7.64 16.18 6.00
C PRO A 19 -8.87 15.48 6.62
N GLU A 20 -10.08 15.89 6.26
CA GLU A 20 -11.32 15.25 6.70
C GLU A 20 -11.48 13.83 6.14
N VAL A 21 -10.78 13.49 5.05
CA VAL A 21 -10.81 12.17 4.41
C VAL A 21 -9.60 11.33 4.80
N TYR A 22 -8.40 11.94 4.75
CA TYR A 22 -7.13 11.23 4.89
C TYR A 22 -6.44 11.45 6.24
N GLY A 23 -6.94 12.40 7.07
CA GLY A 23 -6.32 12.77 8.33
C GLY A 23 -5.20 13.79 8.16
N SER A 24 -4.56 14.17 9.28
CA SER A 24 -3.53 15.19 9.32
C SER A 24 -2.09 14.64 9.30
N MET A 25 -1.90 13.33 9.35
CA MET A 25 -0.57 12.74 9.29
C MET A 25 0.05 12.90 7.90
N THR A 26 1.32 13.23 7.87
CA THR A 26 2.08 13.29 6.63
C THR A 26 2.52 11.88 6.21
N LEU A 27 2.95 11.76 4.95
CA LEU A 27 3.53 10.50 4.48
C LEU A 27 4.79 10.13 5.26
N ASP A 28 5.62 11.12 5.59
CA ASP A 28 6.82 10.87 6.40
C ASP A 28 6.46 10.31 7.78
N ASP A 29 5.39 10.82 8.41
CA ASP A 29 4.90 10.30 9.69
C ASP A 29 4.49 8.83 9.56
N ILE A 30 3.79 8.48 8.50
CA ILE A 30 3.38 7.10 8.24
C ILE A 30 4.61 6.22 8.04
N ASN A 31 5.56 6.67 7.23
CA ASN A 31 6.79 5.92 6.97
C ASN A 31 7.56 5.65 8.26
N GLU A 32 7.72 6.65 9.12
CA GLU A 32 8.40 6.47 10.41
C GLU A 32 7.71 5.42 11.28
N LYS A 33 6.38 5.47 11.34
CA LYS A 33 5.60 4.49 12.11
C LYS A 33 5.75 3.08 11.54
N MET A 34 5.79 2.95 10.23
CA MET A 34 5.91 1.63 9.60
C MET A 34 7.31 1.05 9.75
N ILE A 35 8.33 1.87 9.67
CA ILE A 35 9.71 1.43 9.92
C ILE A 35 9.85 0.96 11.38
N ALA A 36 9.30 1.71 12.34
CA ALA A 36 9.32 1.34 13.75
C ALA A 36 8.54 0.03 14.00
N LEU A 37 7.36 -0.11 13.40
CA LEU A 37 6.57 -1.34 13.52
C LEU A 37 7.33 -2.52 12.92
N GLY A 38 8.01 -2.32 11.80
CA GLY A 38 8.84 -3.35 11.19
C GLY A 38 9.88 -3.89 12.16
N LYS A 39 10.55 -3.00 12.88
CA LYS A 39 11.55 -3.41 13.90
C LYS A 39 10.90 -4.24 14.99
N GLU A 40 9.71 -3.87 15.47
CA GLU A 40 8.97 -4.66 16.46
C GLU A 40 8.63 -6.05 15.94
N LEU A 41 8.29 -6.15 14.66
CA LEU A 41 7.90 -7.40 14.01
C LEU A 41 9.10 -8.22 13.51
N GLY A 42 10.31 -7.68 13.65
CA GLY A 42 11.53 -8.35 13.20
C GLY A 42 11.74 -8.34 11.69
N VAL A 43 11.22 -7.30 11.00
CA VAL A 43 11.38 -7.13 9.56
C VAL A 43 11.96 -5.76 9.23
N GLU A 44 12.64 -5.67 8.09
CA GLU A 44 13.18 -4.41 7.59
C GLU A 44 12.20 -3.81 6.59
N VAL A 45 11.72 -2.60 6.87
CA VAL A 45 10.75 -1.89 6.04
C VAL A 45 11.45 -0.82 5.20
N THR A 46 11.19 -0.84 3.90
CA THR A 46 11.60 0.21 2.95
C THR A 46 10.33 0.86 2.39
N CYS A 47 10.31 2.18 2.31
CA CYS A 47 9.15 2.94 1.81
C CYS A 47 9.51 3.67 0.51
N GLN A 48 8.61 3.62 -0.48
CA GLN A 48 8.74 4.34 -1.75
C GLN A 48 7.40 4.96 -2.11
N GLN A 49 7.43 6.09 -2.82
CA GLN A 49 6.23 6.78 -3.29
C GLN A 49 6.44 7.26 -4.71
N SER A 50 5.41 7.19 -5.54
CA SER A 50 5.41 7.80 -6.88
C SER A 50 4.01 8.19 -7.30
N ASN A 51 3.92 9.27 -8.08
CA ASN A 51 2.69 9.68 -8.76
C ASN A 51 2.55 9.01 -10.14
N HIS A 52 3.59 8.31 -10.61
CA HIS A 52 3.65 7.75 -11.94
C HIS A 52 3.33 6.26 -11.92
N GLU A 53 2.34 5.85 -12.71
CA GLU A 53 1.94 4.46 -12.81
C GLU A 53 3.12 3.55 -13.20
N GLY A 54 3.89 3.96 -14.22
CA GLY A 54 5.06 3.20 -14.67
C GLY A 54 6.11 3.03 -13.60
N ALA A 55 6.35 4.07 -12.78
CA ALA A 55 7.30 3.99 -11.69
C ALA A 55 6.82 3.02 -10.60
N LEU A 56 5.51 2.98 -10.34
CA LEU A 56 4.93 2.01 -9.39
C LEU A 56 5.09 0.58 -9.91
N ILE A 57 4.87 0.38 -11.21
CA ILE A 57 5.09 -0.94 -11.84
C ILE A 57 6.55 -1.36 -11.70
N ASP A 58 7.48 -0.45 -12.00
CA ASP A 58 8.92 -0.74 -11.88
C ASP A 58 9.31 -1.05 -10.44
N ALA A 59 8.74 -0.34 -9.47
CA ALA A 59 8.98 -0.61 -8.05
C ALA A 59 8.50 -2.01 -7.64
N LEU A 60 7.35 -2.45 -8.15
CA LEU A 60 6.85 -3.81 -7.91
C LEU A 60 7.77 -4.84 -8.56
N HIS A 61 8.18 -4.63 -9.81
CA HIS A 61 9.09 -5.54 -10.51
C HIS A 61 10.44 -5.65 -9.77
N ASP A 62 10.97 -4.52 -9.31
CA ASP A 62 12.21 -4.49 -8.55
C ASP A 62 12.06 -5.24 -7.21
N ALA A 63 10.95 -5.03 -6.51
CA ALA A 63 10.69 -5.61 -5.21
C ALA A 63 10.77 -7.15 -5.23
N ARG A 64 10.38 -7.80 -6.32
CA ARG A 64 10.44 -9.26 -6.41
C ARG A 64 11.86 -9.82 -6.24
N MET A 65 12.89 -8.97 -6.44
CA MET A 65 14.29 -9.39 -6.35
C MET A 65 14.84 -9.31 -4.93
N TRP A 66 14.17 -8.56 -4.03
CA TRP A 66 14.71 -8.35 -2.69
C TRP A 66 13.67 -8.42 -1.57
N ALA A 67 12.39 -8.17 -1.86
CA ALA A 67 11.34 -8.11 -0.83
C ALA A 67 10.62 -9.44 -0.70
N SER A 68 10.17 -9.74 0.51
CA SER A 68 9.33 -10.91 0.80
C SER A 68 7.85 -10.62 0.57
N GLY A 69 7.47 -9.35 0.53
CA GLY A 69 6.10 -8.92 0.27
C GLY A 69 6.00 -7.40 0.19
N VAL A 70 4.82 -6.93 -0.18
CA VAL A 70 4.53 -5.50 -0.38
C VAL A 70 3.23 -5.12 0.31
N VAL A 71 3.25 -3.98 1.02
CA VAL A 71 2.04 -3.27 1.43
C VAL A 71 1.86 -2.12 0.45
N PHE A 72 0.79 -2.14 -0.31
CA PHE A 72 0.59 -1.23 -1.43
C PHE A 72 -0.68 -0.40 -1.28
N ASN A 73 -0.51 0.93 -1.28
CA ASN A 73 -1.63 1.86 -1.42
C ASN A 73 -1.57 2.45 -2.84
N PRO A 74 -2.35 1.92 -3.79
CA PRO A 74 -2.30 2.40 -5.17
C PRO A 74 -2.96 3.78 -5.37
N GLY A 75 -3.63 4.31 -4.33
CA GLY A 75 -4.41 5.53 -4.48
C GLY A 75 -5.50 5.36 -5.51
N GLY A 76 -5.77 6.39 -6.30
CA GLY A 76 -6.79 6.33 -7.34
C GLY A 76 -6.54 5.32 -8.44
N TYR A 77 -5.30 4.88 -8.63
CA TYR A 77 -5.00 3.85 -9.63
C TYR A 77 -5.65 2.50 -9.33
N THR A 78 -6.06 2.25 -8.10
CA THR A 78 -6.78 1.02 -7.75
C THR A 78 -8.08 0.87 -8.57
N HIS A 79 -8.67 2.00 -8.98
CA HIS A 79 -9.94 2.03 -9.72
C HIS A 79 -9.76 2.01 -11.23
N THR A 80 -8.53 2.14 -11.75
CA THR A 80 -8.29 2.36 -13.18
C THR A 80 -7.19 1.49 -13.79
N SER A 81 -6.26 0.96 -12.98
CA SER A 81 -5.04 0.38 -13.54
C SER A 81 -5.08 -1.13 -13.67
N VAL A 82 -5.34 -1.60 -14.88
CA VAL A 82 -5.14 -3.01 -15.25
C VAL A 82 -3.63 -3.34 -15.23
N ALA A 83 -2.79 -2.37 -15.60
CA ALA A 83 -1.33 -2.58 -15.64
C ALA A 83 -0.75 -2.88 -14.26
N LEU A 84 -1.23 -2.20 -13.21
CA LEU A 84 -0.83 -2.52 -11.83
C LEU A 84 -1.34 -3.88 -11.38
N ARG A 85 -2.57 -4.23 -11.75
CA ARG A 85 -3.10 -5.58 -11.49
C ARG A 85 -2.18 -6.65 -12.07
N ASP A 86 -1.77 -6.48 -13.31
CA ASP A 86 -0.90 -7.43 -13.99
C ASP A 86 0.49 -7.48 -13.37
N ALA A 87 1.02 -6.33 -12.94
CA ALA A 87 2.31 -6.28 -12.25
C ALA A 87 2.28 -7.06 -10.93
N ILE A 88 1.23 -6.91 -10.14
CA ILE A 88 1.06 -7.64 -8.88
C ILE A 88 1.04 -9.15 -9.13
N THR A 89 0.31 -9.59 -10.14
CA THR A 89 0.28 -11.01 -10.51
C THR A 89 1.65 -11.51 -10.95
N ALA A 90 2.37 -10.71 -11.72
CA ALA A 90 3.65 -11.10 -12.30
C ALA A 90 4.77 -11.28 -11.28
N ILE A 91 4.77 -10.50 -10.20
CA ILE A 91 5.85 -10.56 -9.22
C ILE A 91 5.78 -11.76 -8.28
N VAL A 92 4.62 -12.38 -8.15
CA VAL A 92 4.35 -13.59 -7.35
C VAL A 92 4.41 -13.38 -5.84
N ILE A 93 5.27 -12.49 -5.31
CA ILE A 93 5.33 -12.22 -3.87
C ILE A 93 3.98 -11.64 -3.37
N PRO A 94 3.58 -11.91 -2.12
CA PRO A 94 2.29 -11.44 -1.61
C PRO A 94 2.23 -9.92 -1.50
N VAL A 95 1.07 -9.38 -1.91
CA VAL A 95 0.77 -7.94 -1.83
C VAL A 95 -0.51 -7.76 -1.02
N ILE A 96 -0.49 -6.82 -0.07
CA ILE A 96 -1.68 -6.38 0.66
C ILE A 96 -2.04 -4.99 0.16
N GLU A 97 -3.28 -4.82 -0.29
CA GLU A 97 -3.82 -3.52 -0.69
C GLU A 97 -4.30 -2.75 0.54
N VAL A 98 -3.90 -1.49 0.69
CA VAL A 98 -4.37 -0.64 1.78
C VAL A 98 -4.88 0.69 1.27
N HIS A 99 -5.87 1.24 1.93
CA HIS A 99 -6.41 2.58 1.70
C HIS A 99 -6.68 3.25 3.04
N LEU A 100 -6.44 4.55 3.12
CA LEU A 100 -6.66 5.33 4.35
C LEU A 100 -8.15 5.52 4.60
N SER A 101 -8.91 5.93 3.56
CA SER A 101 -10.34 6.14 3.68
C SER A 101 -11.11 4.85 3.48
N ASN A 102 -12.36 4.83 3.98
CA ASN A 102 -13.30 3.78 3.61
C ASN A 102 -13.80 4.09 2.20
N VAL A 103 -13.24 3.41 1.20
CA VAL A 103 -13.57 3.65 -0.22
C VAL A 103 -15.04 3.42 -0.52
N TYR A 104 -15.72 2.57 0.25
CA TYR A 104 -17.13 2.27 0.06
C TYR A 104 -18.07 3.36 0.58
N ALA A 105 -17.56 4.30 1.37
CA ALA A 105 -18.30 5.46 1.85
C ALA A 105 -18.12 6.69 0.96
N ARG A 106 -17.42 6.54 -0.15
CA ARG A 106 -17.10 7.61 -1.10
C ARG A 106 -17.86 7.42 -2.41
N GLU A 107 -17.43 8.10 -3.48
CA GLU A 107 -18.11 8.02 -4.78
C GLU A 107 -18.17 6.59 -5.31
N GLU A 108 -19.23 6.26 -6.03
CA GLU A 108 -19.47 4.89 -6.50
C GLU A 108 -18.31 4.31 -7.32
N PHE A 109 -17.60 5.13 -8.11
CA PHE A 109 -16.47 4.63 -8.90
C PHE A 109 -15.32 4.13 -8.05
N ARG A 110 -15.28 4.47 -6.74
CA ARG A 110 -14.27 3.99 -5.81
C ARG A 110 -14.60 2.63 -5.20
N HIS A 111 -15.79 2.10 -5.48
CA HIS A 111 -16.20 0.81 -4.91
C HIS A 111 -15.58 -0.39 -5.63
N VAL A 112 -15.04 -0.19 -6.84
CA VAL A 112 -14.41 -1.25 -7.62
C VAL A 112 -12.89 -1.06 -7.61
N SER A 113 -12.17 -2.14 -7.30
CA SER A 113 -10.72 -2.18 -7.40
C SER A 113 -10.31 -3.20 -8.44
N PHE A 114 -9.42 -2.80 -9.36
CA PHE A 114 -8.82 -3.73 -10.31
C PHE A 114 -7.73 -4.59 -9.69
N VAL A 115 -7.20 -4.19 -8.53
CA VAL A 115 -6.06 -4.91 -7.92
C VAL A 115 -6.45 -5.81 -6.76
N SER A 116 -7.60 -5.58 -6.11
CA SER A 116 -7.99 -6.34 -4.91
C SER A 116 -8.01 -7.85 -5.15
N ALA A 117 -8.50 -8.29 -6.30
CA ALA A 117 -8.65 -9.72 -6.59
C ALA A 117 -7.31 -10.46 -6.70
N VAL A 118 -6.21 -9.75 -6.97
CA VAL A 118 -4.87 -10.33 -7.09
C VAL A 118 -3.98 -10.06 -5.87
N CYS A 119 -4.49 -9.31 -4.89
CA CYS A 119 -3.84 -9.12 -3.59
C CYS A 119 -4.23 -10.24 -2.63
N LYS A 120 -3.39 -10.51 -1.64
CA LYS A 120 -3.68 -11.51 -0.61
C LYS A 120 -4.70 -11.02 0.41
N GLY A 121 -4.84 -9.71 0.56
CA GLY A 121 -5.81 -9.10 1.44
C GLY A 121 -5.93 -7.61 1.18
N LYS A 122 -6.92 -6.99 1.84
CA LYS A 122 -7.19 -5.56 1.69
C LYS A 122 -7.62 -4.97 3.02
N VAL A 123 -7.08 -3.80 3.34
CA VAL A 123 -7.50 -3.02 4.52
C VAL A 123 -7.91 -1.63 4.04
N THR A 124 -9.09 -1.19 4.44
CA THR A 124 -9.61 0.12 4.04
C THR A 124 -10.36 0.76 5.19
N GLY A 125 -10.18 2.07 5.40
CA GLY A 125 -11.04 2.84 6.29
C GLY A 125 -10.50 3.14 7.69
N PHE A 126 -9.29 2.71 8.02
CA PHE A 126 -8.72 2.91 9.36
C PHE A 126 -7.68 4.05 9.41
N GLY A 127 -7.72 4.96 8.42
CA GLY A 127 -6.71 6.01 8.34
C GLY A 127 -5.31 5.41 8.18
N TRP A 128 -4.30 6.02 8.81
CA TRP A 128 -2.92 5.51 8.73
C TRP A 128 -2.79 4.09 9.30
N ARG A 129 -3.70 3.70 10.22
CA ARG A 129 -3.69 2.35 10.79
C ARG A 129 -4.00 1.27 9.79
N SER A 130 -4.54 1.62 8.63
CA SER A 130 -4.70 0.66 7.53
C SER A 130 -3.34 0.08 7.11
N TYR A 131 -2.29 0.90 7.10
CA TYR A 131 -0.92 0.43 6.84
C TYR A 131 -0.43 -0.50 7.94
N GLU A 132 -0.66 -0.14 9.21
CA GLU A 132 -0.26 -0.96 10.35
C GLU A 132 -0.91 -2.35 10.27
N LEU A 133 -2.22 -2.39 10.07
CA LEU A 133 -2.96 -3.64 9.96
C LEU A 133 -2.50 -4.45 8.75
N GLY A 134 -2.26 -3.78 7.63
CA GLY A 134 -1.75 -4.43 6.42
C GLY A 134 -0.37 -5.04 6.62
N LEU A 135 0.53 -4.32 7.27
CA LEU A 135 1.88 -4.84 7.54
C LEU A 135 1.85 -6.03 8.50
N ARG A 136 1.06 -5.95 9.57
CA ARG A 136 0.90 -7.08 10.51
C ARG A 136 0.35 -8.31 9.79
N GLY A 137 -0.69 -8.13 8.98
CA GLY A 137 -1.29 -9.22 8.22
C GLY A 137 -0.32 -9.82 7.22
N LEU A 138 0.43 -8.99 6.51
CA LEU A 138 1.42 -9.47 5.53
C LEU A 138 2.52 -10.30 6.19
N VAL A 139 3.09 -9.80 7.28
CA VAL A 139 4.16 -10.51 8.01
C VAL A 139 3.65 -11.84 8.53
N ASP A 140 2.42 -11.87 9.04
CA ASP A 140 1.81 -13.10 9.53
C ASP A 140 1.64 -14.14 8.42
N ILE A 141 1.15 -13.72 7.25
CA ILE A 141 1.00 -14.59 6.09
C ILE A 141 2.35 -15.19 5.66
N ILE A 142 3.40 -14.35 5.61
CA ILE A 142 4.72 -14.80 5.15
C ILE A 142 5.35 -15.77 6.14
N LYS A 143 5.17 -15.55 7.45
CA LYS A 143 5.76 -16.38 8.51
C LYS A 143 5.01 -17.69 8.78
N SER A 144 3.77 -17.78 8.30
CA SER A 144 2.94 -18.97 8.57
C SER A 144 3.26 -20.16 7.66
#